data_10c82d88baa17374222b58c3549ba15d
#
_entry.id   10c82d88baa17374222b58c3549ba15d
#
_cell.length_a   1.000
_cell.length_b   1.000
_cell.length_c   1.000
_cell.angle_alpha   90.00
_cell.angle_beta   90.00
_cell.angle_gamma   90.00
#
_symmetry.space_group_name_H-M   'P 1'
#
loop_
_entity.id
_entity.type
_entity.pdbx_description
1 polymer ?
#
loop_
_entity_poly.entity_id
_entity_poly.type
_entity_poly.pdbx_seq_one_letter_code
_entity_poly.pdbx_strand_id
1 'polypeptide(L)'
;SEANIDAIPFQHELLDQWRFNFKGVQFEDKKRGFLWFGAIDDVWIHNQSKKLIIADYKATSKKTEVNLDADWQIAYKRQMEFYQWLMRSNGFEVDDEGWFVYCNGKVFDNHFNGSLSFDIKMIPYKGNDAWIEPSLERLIKCLNAIVIPDANENCNYCKYINKINLATDF
;
A
#
# COMPACT_ATOMS: atom_id res chain seq x y z
N SER A 1 1.95 -25.15 4.02
CA SER A 1 2.49 -23.77 4.08
C SER A 1 2.98 -23.48 5.50
N GLU A 2 4.17 -22.93 5.65
CA GLU A 2 4.78 -22.66 6.97
C GLU A 2 4.01 -21.59 7.78
N ALA A 3 3.11 -20.84 7.17
CA ALA A 3 2.41 -19.72 7.80
C ALA A 3 1.01 -20.07 8.34
N ASN A 4 0.54 -21.28 8.14
CA ASN A 4 -0.78 -21.78 8.65
C ASN A 4 -2.00 -20.89 8.34
N ILE A 5 -1.95 -20.18 7.18
CA ILE A 5 -3.06 -19.33 6.74
C ILE A 5 -4.10 -20.19 6.03
N ASP A 6 -5.34 -20.18 6.51
CA ASP A 6 -6.47 -20.91 5.92
C ASP A 6 -7.03 -20.16 4.68
N ALA A 7 -6.18 -19.97 3.68
CA ALA A 7 -6.51 -19.27 2.45
C ALA A 7 -5.80 -19.88 1.24
N ILE A 8 -6.34 -19.62 0.07
CA ILE A 8 -5.77 -19.99 -1.24
C ILE A 8 -5.70 -18.75 -2.14
N PRO A 9 -4.85 -18.74 -3.18
CA PRO A 9 -4.83 -17.67 -4.17
C PRO A 9 -6.22 -17.48 -4.80
N PHE A 10 -6.69 -16.24 -4.83
CA PHE A 10 -7.95 -15.89 -5.47
C PHE A 10 -7.78 -15.89 -6.99
N GLN A 11 -8.77 -16.44 -7.70
CA GLN A 11 -8.80 -16.46 -9.16
C GLN A 11 -9.86 -15.49 -9.65
N HIS A 12 -9.48 -14.52 -10.48
CA HIS A 12 -10.38 -13.55 -11.06
C HIS A 12 -9.85 -13.09 -12.42
N GLU A 13 -10.74 -12.84 -13.39
CA GLU A 13 -10.37 -12.41 -14.74
C GLU A 13 -9.59 -11.09 -14.79
N LEU A 14 -9.80 -10.21 -13.83
CA LEU A 14 -9.12 -8.91 -13.73
C LEU A 14 -7.85 -8.96 -12.87
N LEU A 15 -7.42 -10.12 -12.37
CA LEU A 15 -6.30 -10.20 -11.43
C LEU A 15 -5.00 -9.64 -12.01
N ASP A 16 -4.70 -9.93 -13.27
CA ASP A 16 -3.52 -9.41 -13.97
C ASP A 16 -3.59 -7.89 -14.14
N GLN A 17 -4.78 -7.34 -14.38
CA GLN A 17 -4.99 -5.89 -14.40
C GLN A 17 -4.77 -5.27 -13.03
N TRP A 18 -5.29 -5.90 -11.96
CA TRP A 18 -5.15 -5.40 -10.59
C TRP A 18 -3.69 -5.30 -10.13
N ARG A 19 -2.84 -6.20 -10.63
CA ARG A 19 -1.39 -6.22 -10.38
C ARG A 19 -0.60 -5.22 -11.22
N PHE A 20 -1.20 -4.69 -12.29
CA PHE A 20 -0.51 -3.80 -13.21
C PHE A 20 -0.46 -2.37 -12.69
N ASN A 21 0.74 -1.84 -12.43
CA ASN A 21 0.99 -0.57 -11.76
C ASN A 21 0.27 0.65 -12.35
N PHE A 22 -0.01 0.66 -13.66
CA PHE A 22 -0.66 1.80 -14.34
C PHE A 22 -2.18 1.63 -14.50
N LYS A 23 -2.75 0.54 -14.03
CA LYS A 23 -4.20 0.30 -14.00
C LYS A 23 -4.67 -0.02 -12.59
N GLY A 24 -4.23 -1.14 -12.04
CA GLY A 24 -4.62 -1.58 -10.70
C GLY A 24 -6.11 -1.91 -10.58
N VAL A 25 -6.55 -2.01 -9.35
CA VAL A 25 -7.97 -2.00 -8.99
C VAL A 25 -8.46 -0.57 -9.15
N GLN A 26 -9.55 -0.38 -9.88
CA GLN A 26 -10.13 0.94 -10.17
C GLN A 26 -11.51 1.05 -9.54
N PHE A 27 -11.79 2.19 -8.92
CA PHE A 27 -13.11 2.55 -8.43
C PHE A 27 -13.51 3.92 -8.96
N GLU A 28 -14.54 3.96 -9.79
CA GLU A 28 -15.13 5.19 -10.33
C GLU A 28 -16.08 5.79 -9.28
N ASP A 29 -15.63 6.78 -8.56
CA ASP A 29 -16.44 7.53 -7.60
C ASP A 29 -17.27 8.59 -8.32
N LYS A 30 -18.43 8.18 -8.82
CA LYS A 30 -19.36 9.07 -9.55
C LYS A 30 -19.87 10.23 -8.70
N LYS A 31 -19.98 10.04 -7.39
CA LYS A 31 -20.44 11.09 -6.47
C LYS A 31 -19.47 12.27 -6.42
N ARG A 32 -18.16 11.96 -6.48
CA ARG A 32 -17.08 12.96 -6.37
C ARG A 32 -16.44 13.32 -7.72
N GLY A 33 -16.70 12.54 -8.77
CA GLY A 33 -16.12 12.72 -10.10
C GLY A 33 -14.66 12.31 -10.20
N PHE A 34 -14.21 11.35 -9.39
CA PHE A 34 -12.83 10.87 -9.34
C PHE A 34 -12.73 9.39 -9.68
N LEU A 35 -11.60 9.02 -10.25
CA LEU A 35 -11.16 7.64 -10.38
C LEU A 35 -10.09 7.36 -9.33
N TRP A 36 -10.39 6.48 -8.38
CA TRP A 36 -9.43 5.98 -7.41
C TRP A 36 -8.84 4.68 -7.92
N PHE A 37 -7.55 4.50 -7.82
CA PHE A 37 -6.93 3.26 -8.24
C PHE A 37 -5.67 2.94 -7.43
N GLY A 38 -5.30 1.65 -7.43
CA GLY A 38 -4.07 1.16 -6.81
C GLY A 38 -3.77 -0.26 -7.27
N ALA A 39 -2.51 -0.54 -7.56
CA ALA A 39 -2.07 -1.87 -7.94
C ALA A 39 -1.79 -2.70 -6.67
N ILE A 40 -2.50 -3.82 -6.54
CA ILE A 40 -2.31 -4.78 -5.46
C ILE A 40 -1.36 -5.89 -5.92
N ASP A 41 -0.50 -6.37 -5.02
CA ASP A 41 0.45 -7.42 -5.37
C ASP A 41 -0.24 -8.77 -5.49
N ASP A 42 -1.11 -9.11 -4.55
CA ASP A 42 -1.87 -10.36 -4.58
C ASP A 42 -3.16 -10.31 -3.78
N VAL A 43 -4.07 -11.23 -4.09
CA VAL A 43 -5.33 -11.44 -3.37
C VAL A 43 -5.50 -12.92 -3.09
N TRP A 44 -5.81 -13.24 -1.85
CA TRP A 44 -6.17 -14.59 -1.43
C TRP A 44 -7.64 -14.64 -1.03
N ILE A 45 -8.21 -15.83 -0.98
CA ILE A 45 -9.55 -16.06 -0.48
C ILE A 45 -9.52 -17.01 0.71
N HIS A 46 -10.09 -16.58 1.82
CA HIS A 46 -10.19 -17.40 3.02
C HIS A 46 -11.11 -18.59 2.78
N ASN A 47 -10.65 -19.81 3.12
CA ASN A 47 -11.36 -21.04 2.77
C ASN A 47 -12.75 -21.13 3.38
N GLN A 48 -12.94 -20.67 4.61
CA GLN A 48 -14.21 -20.77 5.31
C GLN A 48 -15.10 -19.55 5.09
N SER A 49 -14.62 -18.34 5.40
CA SER A 49 -15.43 -17.12 5.33
C SER A 49 -15.67 -16.62 3.90
N LYS A 50 -14.88 -17.08 2.94
CA LYS A 50 -14.88 -16.63 1.53
C LYS A 50 -14.56 -15.14 1.34
N LYS A 51 -14.12 -14.45 2.39
CA LYS A 51 -13.63 -13.08 2.29
C LYS A 51 -12.29 -13.03 1.58
N LEU A 52 -12.08 -11.96 0.85
CA LEU A 52 -10.80 -11.68 0.20
C LEU A 52 -9.78 -11.14 1.23
N ILE A 53 -8.56 -11.56 1.09
CA ILE A 53 -7.43 -11.15 1.92
C ILE A 53 -6.43 -10.47 0.99
N ILE A 54 -6.05 -9.23 1.29
CA ILE A 54 -5.02 -8.52 0.53
C ILE A 54 -3.65 -8.98 1.02
N ALA A 55 -2.78 -9.35 0.07
CA ALA A 55 -1.39 -9.67 0.33
C ALA A 55 -0.48 -8.67 -0.38
N ASP A 56 0.50 -8.15 0.33
CA ASP A 56 1.44 -7.14 -0.15
C ASP A 56 2.87 -7.66 0.04
N TYR A 57 3.62 -7.74 -1.06
CA TYR A 57 4.98 -8.29 -1.08
C TYR A 57 6.02 -7.21 -0.86
N LYS A 58 6.88 -7.38 0.14
CA LYS A 58 7.96 -6.45 0.47
C LYS A 58 9.32 -7.14 0.39
N ALA A 59 10.21 -6.61 -0.42
CA ALA A 59 11.60 -7.04 -0.47
C ALA A 59 12.47 -6.13 0.40
N THR A 60 13.37 -6.72 1.16
CA THR A 60 14.32 -5.99 2.00
C THR A 60 15.60 -6.82 2.19
N SER A 61 16.63 -6.18 2.73
CA SER A 61 17.87 -6.84 3.14
C SER A 61 18.34 -6.22 4.46
N LYS A 62 17.70 -6.65 5.55
CA LYS A 62 18.01 -6.17 6.91
C LYS A 62 18.74 -7.26 7.70
N LYS A 63 19.72 -6.83 8.50
CA LYS A 63 20.39 -7.71 9.49
C LYS A 63 19.52 -7.91 10.75
N THR A 64 18.61 -6.98 11.02
CA THR A 64 17.68 -7.05 12.15
C THR A 64 16.38 -7.73 11.73
N GLU A 65 15.61 -8.18 12.70
CA GLU A 65 14.29 -8.75 12.44
C GLU A 65 13.36 -7.79 11.72
N VAL A 66 12.63 -8.32 10.76
CA VAL A 66 11.62 -7.55 10.00
C VAL A 66 10.35 -7.41 10.84
N ASN A 67 9.86 -6.18 10.97
CA ASN A 67 8.60 -5.83 11.63
C ASN A 67 7.92 -4.65 10.93
N LEU A 68 6.80 -4.17 11.47
CA LEU A 68 6.04 -3.02 10.99
C LEU A 68 6.02 -1.85 12.01
N ASP A 69 7.04 -1.72 12.86
CA ASP A 69 7.01 -0.82 14.01
C ASP A 69 7.67 0.54 13.76
N ALA A 70 8.39 0.68 12.63
CA ALA A 70 9.02 1.96 12.29
C ALA A 70 7.97 2.99 11.84
N ASP A 71 8.11 4.25 12.26
CA ASP A 71 7.16 5.34 11.96
C ASP A 71 6.85 5.49 10.46
N TRP A 72 7.86 5.34 9.61
CA TRP A 72 7.70 5.45 8.15
C TRP A 72 6.86 4.30 7.56
N GLN A 73 6.74 3.17 8.25
CA GLN A 73 5.94 2.02 7.81
C GLN A 73 4.43 2.25 7.93
N ILE A 74 4.02 3.38 8.53
CA ILE A 74 2.62 3.84 8.45
C ILE A 74 2.15 3.98 6.99
N ALA A 75 3.06 4.29 6.06
CA ALA A 75 2.73 4.34 4.63
C ALA A 75 2.30 2.97 4.08
N TYR A 76 2.95 1.89 4.52
CA TYR A 76 2.56 0.53 4.13
C TYR A 76 1.21 0.12 4.72
N LYS A 77 0.98 0.46 5.99
CA LYS A 77 -0.31 0.21 6.65
C LYS A 77 -1.45 0.92 5.92
N ARG A 78 -1.26 2.20 5.58
CA ARG A 78 -2.24 2.98 4.80
C ARG A 78 -2.43 2.44 3.38
N GLN A 79 -1.38 1.93 2.75
CA GLN A 79 -1.47 1.28 1.45
C GLN A 79 -2.37 0.04 1.53
N MET A 80 -2.16 -0.83 2.51
CA MET A 80 -2.99 -2.01 2.75
C MET A 80 -4.46 -1.62 2.97
N GLU A 81 -4.72 -0.66 3.84
CA GLU A 81 -6.07 -0.17 4.15
C GLU A 81 -6.77 0.43 2.91
N PHE A 82 -6.02 1.17 2.09
CA PHE A 82 -6.54 1.73 0.85
C PHE A 82 -6.89 0.62 -0.16
N TYR A 83 -6.10 -0.43 -0.26
CA TYR A 83 -6.41 -1.58 -1.12
C TYR A 83 -7.65 -2.35 -0.63
N GLN A 84 -7.78 -2.55 0.68
CA GLN A 84 -8.99 -3.13 1.28
C GLN A 84 -10.23 -2.28 0.97
N TRP A 85 -10.12 -0.96 1.13
CA TRP A 85 -11.19 -0.02 0.79
C TRP A 85 -11.55 -0.05 -0.70
N LEU A 86 -10.56 -0.05 -1.61
CA LEU A 86 -10.79 -0.15 -3.06
C LEU A 86 -11.56 -1.41 -3.44
N MET A 87 -11.18 -2.54 -2.89
CA MET A 87 -11.86 -3.81 -3.16
C MET A 87 -13.29 -3.80 -2.61
N ARG A 88 -13.50 -3.27 -1.40
CA ARG A 88 -14.84 -3.11 -0.81
C ARG A 88 -15.71 -2.16 -1.63
N SER A 89 -15.14 -1.07 -2.12
CA SER A 89 -15.84 -0.10 -3.00
C SER A 89 -16.27 -0.71 -4.33
N ASN A 90 -15.60 -1.77 -4.77
CA ASN A 90 -15.99 -2.58 -5.94
C ASN A 90 -16.95 -3.74 -5.61
N GLY A 91 -17.46 -3.81 -4.36
CA GLY A 91 -18.46 -4.78 -3.95
C GLY A 91 -17.94 -6.13 -3.47
N PHE A 92 -16.63 -6.26 -3.28
CA PHE A 92 -16.05 -7.49 -2.71
C PHE A 92 -16.14 -7.50 -1.18
N GLU A 93 -16.39 -8.68 -0.61
CA GLU A 93 -16.23 -8.89 0.81
C GLU A 93 -14.76 -9.11 1.14
N VAL A 94 -14.16 -8.18 1.89
CA VAL A 94 -12.73 -8.16 2.20
C VAL A 94 -12.53 -8.28 3.70
N ASP A 95 -11.62 -9.16 4.12
CA ASP A 95 -11.23 -9.28 5.52
C ASP A 95 -10.51 -8.00 5.98
N ASP A 96 -10.64 -7.67 7.26
CA ASP A 96 -9.88 -6.57 7.86
C ASP A 96 -8.41 -6.95 8.02
N GLU A 97 -8.11 -8.25 8.12
CA GLU A 97 -6.75 -8.74 8.16
C GLU A 97 -6.19 -8.89 6.75
N GLY A 98 -5.10 -8.18 6.47
CA GLY A 98 -4.24 -8.37 5.30
C GLY A 98 -2.87 -8.91 5.72
N TRP A 99 -2.04 -9.25 4.76
CA TRP A 99 -0.73 -9.87 5.02
C TRP A 99 0.38 -9.15 4.31
N PHE A 100 1.42 -8.78 5.05
CA PHE A 100 2.70 -8.38 4.47
C PHE A 100 3.60 -9.60 4.36
N VAL A 101 4.01 -9.92 3.13
CA VAL A 101 4.91 -11.02 2.82
C VAL A 101 6.29 -10.45 2.60
N TYR A 102 7.12 -10.48 3.63
CA TYR A 102 8.49 -9.99 3.53
C TYR A 102 9.43 -11.06 3.01
N CYS A 103 10.18 -10.70 1.97
CA CYS A 103 11.30 -11.46 1.44
C CYS A 103 12.58 -10.74 1.84
N ASN A 104 13.27 -11.22 2.90
CA ASN A 104 14.46 -10.59 3.45
C ASN A 104 15.71 -11.29 2.92
N GLY A 105 16.43 -10.63 2.01
CA GLY A 105 17.68 -11.14 1.45
C GLY A 105 18.77 -11.23 2.52
N LYS A 106 19.41 -12.40 2.62
CA LYS A 106 20.52 -12.62 3.53
C LYS A 106 21.80 -12.03 2.96
N VAL A 107 22.40 -11.11 3.69
CA VAL A 107 23.73 -10.60 3.40
C VAL A 107 24.74 -11.53 4.07
N PHE A 108 25.44 -12.29 3.26
CA PHE A 108 26.57 -13.09 3.74
C PHE A 108 27.84 -12.22 3.72
N ASP A 109 28.66 -12.33 4.75
CA ASP A 109 29.95 -11.60 4.81
C ASP A 109 31.01 -12.13 3.81
N ASN A 110 30.66 -13.19 3.07
CA ASN A 110 31.51 -13.83 2.09
C ASN A 110 31.10 -13.44 0.65
N HIS A 111 31.96 -13.72 -0.30
CA HIS A 111 31.76 -13.40 -1.72
C HIS A 111 30.49 -14.04 -2.28
N PHE A 112 29.84 -13.30 -3.19
CA PHE A 112 28.73 -13.83 -3.98
C PHE A 112 29.19 -15.06 -4.78
N ASN A 113 28.52 -16.18 -4.57
CA ASN A 113 28.84 -17.47 -5.19
C ASN A 113 27.75 -17.94 -6.21
N GLY A 114 26.96 -17.00 -6.73
CA GLY A 114 25.88 -17.31 -7.68
C GLY A 114 24.53 -17.68 -7.02
N SER A 115 24.44 -17.65 -5.68
CA SER A 115 23.19 -17.94 -4.95
C SER A 115 22.81 -16.80 -4.02
N LEU A 116 21.49 -16.51 -3.95
CA LEU A 116 20.92 -15.61 -2.95
C LEU A 116 19.95 -16.40 -2.09
N SER A 117 20.09 -16.27 -0.78
CA SER A 117 19.14 -16.86 0.18
C SER A 117 18.24 -15.78 0.77
N PHE A 118 17.02 -16.15 1.07
CA PHE A 118 16.02 -15.25 1.62
C PHE A 118 15.35 -15.89 2.83
N ASP A 119 15.00 -15.06 3.82
CA ASP A 119 14.05 -15.43 4.85
C ASP A 119 12.69 -14.84 4.49
N ILE A 120 11.67 -15.68 4.47
CA ILE A 120 10.29 -15.26 4.25
C ILE A 120 9.63 -15.07 5.61
N LYS A 121 9.09 -13.87 5.84
CA LYS A 121 8.31 -13.57 7.05
C LYS A 121 6.93 -13.08 6.65
N MET A 122 5.90 -13.75 7.20
CA MET A 122 4.50 -13.37 7.04
C MET A 122 4.06 -12.55 8.25
N ILE A 123 3.60 -11.32 8.02
CA ILE A 123 3.16 -10.42 9.10
C ILE A 123 1.70 -10.07 8.86
N PRO A 124 0.76 -10.53 9.73
CA PRO A 124 -0.62 -10.12 9.67
C PRO A 124 -0.76 -8.65 10.07
N TYR A 125 -1.68 -7.96 9.43
CA TYR A 125 -2.02 -6.60 9.76
C TYR A 125 -3.53 -6.40 9.70
N LYS A 126 -4.13 -6.04 10.82
CA LYS A 126 -5.53 -5.67 10.87
C LYS A 126 -5.69 -4.20 10.50
N GLY A 127 -6.22 -3.97 9.30
CA GLY A 127 -6.44 -2.63 8.76
C GLY A 127 -7.68 -1.95 9.33
N ASN A 128 -7.70 -0.63 9.20
CA ASN A 128 -8.87 0.19 9.51
C ASN A 128 -8.97 1.31 8.46
N ASP A 129 -9.88 1.17 7.52
CA ASP A 129 -10.08 2.10 6.40
C ASP A 129 -10.98 3.32 6.73
N ALA A 130 -11.45 3.45 7.98
CA ALA A 130 -12.37 4.53 8.39
C ALA A 130 -11.81 5.95 8.17
N TRP A 131 -10.51 6.11 8.06
CA TRP A 131 -9.86 7.40 7.79
C TRP A 131 -9.95 7.83 6.32
N ILE A 132 -10.22 6.90 5.38
CA ILE A 132 -10.14 7.15 3.93
C ILE A 132 -11.23 8.12 3.50
N GLU A 133 -12.50 7.80 3.73
CA GLU A 133 -13.63 8.63 3.31
C GLU A 133 -13.51 10.09 3.82
N PRO A 134 -13.23 10.34 5.11
CA PRO A 134 -13.00 11.72 5.58
C PRO A 134 -11.79 12.38 4.93
N SER A 135 -10.77 11.61 4.54
CA SER A 135 -9.59 12.17 3.86
C SER A 135 -9.88 12.54 2.43
N LEU A 136 -10.68 11.75 1.70
CA LEU A 136 -11.15 12.07 0.36
C LEU A 136 -11.99 13.35 0.36
N GLU A 137 -12.90 13.52 1.33
CA GLU A 137 -13.68 14.75 1.47
C GLU A 137 -12.79 15.97 1.70
N ARG A 138 -11.76 15.86 2.55
CA ARG A 138 -10.80 16.96 2.76
C ARG A 138 -9.99 17.26 1.51
N LEU A 139 -9.56 16.22 0.78
CA LEU A 139 -8.83 16.38 -0.47
C LEU A 139 -9.64 17.17 -1.50
N ILE A 140 -10.92 16.82 -1.67
CA ILE A 140 -11.80 17.48 -2.64
C ILE A 140 -12.06 18.94 -2.24
N LYS A 141 -12.28 19.20 -0.95
CA LYS A 141 -12.39 20.58 -0.45
C LYS A 141 -11.12 21.38 -0.75
N CYS A 142 -9.95 20.79 -0.56
CA CYS A 142 -8.68 21.42 -0.86
C CYS A 142 -8.51 21.70 -2.35
N LEU A 143 -8.84 20.75 -3.24
CA LEU A 143 -8.75 20.91 -4.68
C LEU A 143 -9.69 21.99 -5.23
N ASN A 144 -10.85 22.18 -4.60
CA ASN A 144 -11.84 23.21 -4.99
C ASN A 144 -11.64 24.54 -4.27
N ALA A 145 -10.66 24.66 -3.39
CA ALA A 145 -10.39 25.89 -2.67
C ALA A 145 -9.71 26.92 -3.58
N ILE A 146 -10.10 28.20 -3.44
CA ILE A 146 -9.46 29.32 -4.13
C ILE A 146 -8.07 29.61 -3.52
N VAL A 147 -7.94 29.37 -2.21
CA VAL A 147 -6.68 29.62 -1.48
C VAL A 147 -5.86 28.34 -1.46
N ILE A 148 -4.61 28.44 -1.92
CA ILE A 148 -3.66 27.32 -1.83
C ILE A 148 -3.33 27.09 -0.35
N PRO A 149 -3.37 25.85 0.14
CA PRO A 149 -3.02 25.56 1.53
C PRO A 149 -1.55 25.87 1.84
N ASP A 150 -1.28 26.24 3.06
CA ASP A 150 0.07 26.49 3.53
C ASP A 150 0.96 25.26 3.35
N ALA A 151 2.23 25.50 3.03
CA ALA A 151 3.22 24.45 2.90
C ALA A 151 3.46 23.77 4.25
N ASN A 152 3.43 22.43 4.26
CA ASN A 152 3.83 21.69 5.46
C ASN A 152 5.31 21.95 5.77
N GLU A 153 5.62 22.31 7.03
CA GLU A 153 6.97 22.62 7.49
C GLU A 153 7.99 21.49 7.23
N ASN A 154 7.53 20.24 7.20
CA ASN A 154 8.37 19.06 6.94
C ASN A 154 8.35 18.62 5.47
N CYS A 155 7.66 19.33 4.58
CA CYS A 155 7.62 19.00 3.17
C CYS A 155 8.93 19.38 2.45
N ASN A 156 9.71 18.40 2.06
CA ASN A 156 10.97 18.63 1.34
C ASN A 156 10.75 19.28 -0.04
N TYR A 157 9.64 18.99 -0.72
CA TYR A 157 9.29 19.62 -2.00
C TYR A 157 9.00 21.10 -1.82
N CYS A 158 8.21 21.47 -0.82
CA CYS A 158 7.93 22.88 -0.53
C CYS A 158 9.21 23.64 -0.14
N LYS A 159 10.07 23.03 0.67
CA LYS A 159 11.38 23.62 1.02
C LYS A 159 12.26 23.82 -0.21
N TYR A 160 12.27 22.89 -1.14
CA TYR A 160 13.02 22.98 -2.38
C TYR A 160 12.50 24.11 -3.27
N ILE A 161 11.19 24.16 -3.53
CA ILE A 161 10.54 25.21 -4.34
C ILE A 161 10.80 26.60 -3.74
N ASN A 162 10.64 26.77 -2.42
CA ASN A 162 10.89 28.04 -1.75
C ASN A 162 12.36 28.49 -1.91
N LYS A 163 13.32 27.57 -1.87
CA LYS A 163 14.74 27.90 -2.09
C LYS A 163 15.02 28.35 -3.53
N ILE A 164 14.39 27.71 -4.52
CA ILE A 164 14.55 28.10 -5.93
C ILE A 164 13.97 29.49 -6.15
N ASN A 165 12.74 29.75 -5.67
CA ASN A 165 12.10 31.05 -5.82
C ASN A 165 12.95 32.20 -5.23
N LEU A 166 13.54 31.97 -4.04
CA LEU A 166 14.48 32.94 -3.43
C LEU A 166 15.76 33.11 -4.22
N ALA A 167 16.20 32.14 -5.04
CA ALA A 167 17.40 32.20 -5.85
C ALA A 167 17.14 32.82 -7.23
N THR A 168 15.88 32.93 -7.68
CA THR A 168 15.49 33.49 -8.98
C THR A 168 14.98 34.94 -8.91
N ASP A 169 14.84 35.50 -7.71
CA ASP A 169 14.46 36.91 -7.47
C ASP A 169 15.69 37.89 -7.57
N PHE A 170 16.64 37.62 -8.51
CA PHE A 170 17.73 38.50 -8.86
C PHE A 170 17.56 39.05 -10.28
#